data_ae6eb0eea3ae0888eccc52620ed234c0
#
_entry.id   ae6eb0eea3ae0888eccc52620ed234c0
#
_cell.length_a   1.000
_cell.length_b   1.000
_cell.length_c   1.000
_cell.angle_alpha   90.00
_cell.angle_beta   90.00
_cell.angle_gamma   90.00
#
_symmetry.space_group_name_H-M   'P 1'
#
loop_
_entity.id
_entity.type
_entity.pdbx_description
1 polymer ?
#
loop_
_entity_poly.entity_id
_entity_poly.type
_entity_poly.pdbx_seq_one_letter_code
_entity_poly.pdbx_strand_id
1 'polypeptide(L)'
;MKRHGVIVKRSIYSTSRSASLRNRFAGFGGSAALLLLGVPALAQSASPVPDGFDIHGSTRLRYETVDGQVRPGFNPGDELVDLRTIITATYRNGPFRAGAEVYDSRSWLAKSRTPVSTNEVNALEPVQAWVAVDIARPLGAGTSLALQAGRFQLNLGSRRLVAADDYRGTTNGFTGLRADLGLRPVKATLIYVLPQQRRPDALPSILDNKVVLDHEGFDQVLWGGVATWPGVAREVTGEIGFFHLGEHDTPGHATRDRSLNNVDLRLVRGAARGKPDYEVETIYQSGQTSTSLAAGAPRVGVSAWFVHAGLGYTFPARWQPRLAATFDLATGDRAGGRYTRFDSLFGMRRADLGPVGLYNVVARSNVLTPGIRVEAAPGKRTDVMLDYRLLWLAQRTDSFSGTGVVDASGQTGRFAGQQIDARFRHWIVPQRLRFELDAVWLAKGHFLTAAPNAPATGDSRYLSLNLTASL
;
A
#
# COMPACT_ATOMS: atom_id res chain seq x y z
N MET A 1 59.14 -16.83 -60.98
CA MET A 1 58.51 -16.97 -62.28
C MET A 1 57.09 -16.53 -62.26
N LYS A 2 56.85 -15.43 -62.96
CA LYS A 2 55.70 -15.11 -63.81
C LYS A 2 54.31 -15.35 -63.17
N ARG A 3 53.49 -14.45 -63.06
CA ARG A 3 52.98 -13.26 -63.76
C ARG A 3 51.46 -13.28 -63.71
N HIS A 4 50.94 -12.13 -63.42
CA HIS A 4 49.83 -11.40 -64.05
C HIS A 4 48.43 -11.92 -63.68
N GLY A 5 47.48 -11.13 -63.32
CA GLY A 5 47.26 -9.69 -63.53
C GLY A 5 45.79 -9.46 -63.85
N VAL A 6 45.29 -8.34 -63.36
CA VAL A 6 44.38 -7.44 -64.11
C VAL A 6 42.88 -7.72 -64.05
N ILE A 7 42.15 -6.92 -63.27
CA ILE A 7 41.42 -5.67 -63.57
C ILE A 7 40.00 -5.84 -64.16
N VAL A 8 39.04 -5.25 -63.41
CA VAL A 8 37.95 -4.28 -63.82
C VAL A 8 36.62 -4.85 -64.34
N LYS A 9 35.54 -4.60 -63.75
CA LYS A 9 34.65 -3.47 -64.01
C LYS A 9 33.29 -3.56 -63.25
N ARG A 10 32.85 -2.40 -62.87
CA ARG A 10 31.50 -1.98 -62.39
C ARG A 10 30.33 -2.61 -63.13
N SER A 11 29.24 -2.87 -62.41
CA SER A 11 27.92 -2.48 -62.86
C SER A 11 26.97 -2.27 -61.70
N ILE A 12 26.31 -1.13 -61.70
CA ILE A 12 25.25 -0.66 -60.83
C ILE A 12 23.95 -1.35 -61.26
N TYR A 13 23.24 -1.99 -60.34
CA TYR A 13 21.79 -2.12 -60.43
C TYR A 13 21.16 -2.10 -59.02
N SER A 14 20.31 -1.13 -58.84
CA SER A 14 19.39 -0.97 -57.72
C SER A 14 18.35 -2.10 -57.75
N THR A 15 18.16 -2.75 -56.59
CA THR A 15 16.92 -3.45 -56.34
C THR A 15 16.53 -3.19 -54.89
N SER A 16 15.38 -2.61 -54.75
CA SER A 16 14.60 -2.41 -53.53
C SER A 16 14.59 -3.68 -52.66
N ARG A 17 15.06 -3.58 -51.45
CA ARG A 17 14.82 -4.60 -50.43
C ARG A 17 13.80 -4.07 -49.44
N SER A 18 12.62 -4.65 -49.47
CA SER A 18 11.64 -4.62 -48.40
C SER A 18 12.30 -4.95 -47.08
N ALA A 19 12.32 -4.02 -46.15
CA ALA A 19 12.75 -4.24 -44.78
C ALA A 19 11.68 -5.11 -44.10
N SER A 20 11.98 -6.38 -43.90
CA SER A 20 11.26 -7.20 -42.93
C SER A 20 11.56 -6.69 -41.54
N LEU A 21 10.53 -6.17 -40.87
CA LEU A 21 10.53 -5.92 -39.42
C LEU A 21 10.72 -7.26 -38.69
N ARG A 22 11.97 -7.61 -38.41
CA ARG A 22 12.27 -8.63 -37.40
C ARG A 22 12.17 -7.97 -36.02
N ASN A 23 11.09 -8.28 -35.30
CA ASN A 23 10.92 -8.06 -33.89
C ASN A 23 12.18 -8.46 -33.12
N ARG A 24 12.92 -7.47 -32.65
CA ARG A 24 13.87 -7.64 -31.55
C ARG A 24 13.10 -7.42 -30.23
N PHE A 25 12.37 -8.42 -29.79
CA PHE A 25 12.04 -8.56 -28.39
C PHE A 25 13.28 -9.05 -27.65
N ALA A 26 14.10 -8.11 -27.22
CA ALA A 26 15.10 -8.38 -26.20
C ALA A 26 14.36 -8.71 -24.91
N GLY A 27 14.62 -9.92 -24.37
CA GLY A 27 13.91 -10.46 -23.22
C GLY A 27 14.05 -9.58 -21.99
N PHE A 28 12.94 -9.05 -21.54
CA PHE A 28 12.76 -8.64 -20.17
C PHE A 28 12.39 -9.88 -19.34
N GLY A 29 13.39 -10.61 -18.93
CA GLY A 29 13.31 -11.60 -17.86
C GLY A 29 13.26 -10.88 -16.50
N GLY A 30 12.25 -10.08 -16.25
CA GLY A 30 12.00 -9.45 -14.95
C GLY A 30 11.11 -10.37 -14.13
N SER A 31 11.62 -10.90 -13.04
CA SER A 31 10.92 -11.75 -12.08
C SER A 31 9.74 -11.02 -11.48
N ALA A 32 8.52 -11.34 -11.91
CA ALA A 32 7.27 -10.78 -11.40
C ALA A 32 6.95 -11.20 -9.94
N ALA A 33 7.81 -11.98 -9.32
CA ALA A 33 7.62 -12.50 -7.97
C ALA A 33 8.09 -11.55 -6.85
N LEU A 34 8.73 -10.42 -7.17
CA LEU A 34 9.38 -9.53 -6.18
C LEU A 34 8.55 -8.32 -5.75
N LEU A 35 7.28 -8.23 -6.10
CA LEU A 35 6.49 -7.00 -5.87
C LEU A 35 5.79 -6.92 -4.51
N LEU A 36 6.06 -7.82 -3.55
CA LEU A 36 5.35 -7.81 -2.27
C LEU A 36 6.19 -7.51 -1.04
N LEU A 37 7.48 -7.53 -1.16
CA LEU A 37 8.30 -6.82 -0.17
C LEU A 37 8.42 -5.40 -0.72
N GLY A 38 8.16 -4.40 0.10
CA GLY A 38 8.37 -3.00 -0.24
C GLY A 38 9.80 -2.74 -0.70
N VAL A 39 10.09 -3.24 -1.90
CA VAL A 39 11.22 -2.70 -2.64
C VAL A 39 10.81 -1.25 -2.86
N PRO A 40 11.55 -0.25 -2.35
CA PRO A 40 11.33 1.11 -2.76
C PRO A 40 11.20 1.04 -4.28
N ALA A 41 10.20 1.72 -4.84
CA ALA A 41 10.16 1.94 -6.27
C ALA A 41 11.49 2.60 -6.60
N LEU A 42 12.50 1.78 -6.81
CA LEU A 42 13.74 2.21 -7.44
C LEU A 42 13.22 2.79 -8.74
N ALA A 43 13.25 4.12 -8.82
CA ALA A 43 13.12 4.75 -10.11
C ALA A 43 14.18 4.05 -10.96
N GLN A 44 13.77 2.98 -11.64
CA GLN A 44 14.54 2.43 -12.72
C GLN A 44 14.91 3.66 -13.53
N SER A 45 16.15 3.76 -13.96
CA SER A 45 16.51 4.64 -15.05
C SER A 45 15.64 4.19 -16.22
N ALA A 46 14.41 4.66 -16.23
CA ALA A 46 13.45 4.37 -17.27
C ALA A 46 14.10 4.89 -18.55
N SER A 47 14.15 4.05 -19.56
CA SER A 47 14.26 4.52 -20.92
C SER A 47 13.31 5.70 -21.04
N PRO A 48 13.70 6.81 -21.65
CA PRO A 48 12.84 7.97 -21.72
C PRO A 48 11.49 7.51 -22.28
N VAL A 49 10.44 7.68 -21.48
CA VAL A 49 9.07 7.40 -21.92
C VAL A 49 8.87 8.34 -23.12
N PRO A 50 8.46 7.83 -24.29
CA PRO A 50 8.26 8.67 -25.46
C PRO A 50 7.30 9.81 -25.14
N ASP A 51 7.53 10.97 -25.77
CA ASP A 51 6.56 12.06 -25.71
C ASP A 51 5.23 11.61 -26.32
N GLY A 52 4.13 12.11 -25.77
CA GLY A 52 2.78 11.78 -26.23
C GLY A 52 1.84 11.39 -25.10
N PHE A 53 0.70 10.87 -25.48
CA PHE A 53 -0.33 10.35 -24.59
C PHE A 53 -0.13 8.86 -24.33
N ASP A 54 -0.34 8.47 -23.08
CA ASP A 54 -0.52 7.09 -22.66
C ASP A 54 -1.84 6.98 -21.89
N ILE A 55 -2.67 6.00 -22.28
CA ILE A 55 -3.95 5.74 -21.64
C ILE A 55 -3.99 4.27 -21.29
N HIS A 56 -4.24 3.98 -20.03
CA HIS A 56 -4.42 2.63 -19.54
C HIS A 56 -5.57 2.58 -18.55
N GLY A 57 -6.06 1.39 -18.30
CA GLY A 57 -7.17 1.21 -17.39
C GLY A 57 -7.25 -0.21 -16.86
N SER A 58 -8.05 -0.37 -15.82
CA SER A 58 -8.37 -1.69 -15.29
C SER A 58 -9.77 -1.72 -14.71
N THR A 59 -10.40 -2.89 -14.82
CA THR A 59 -11.65 -3.17 -14.11
C THR A 59 -11.46 -4.41 -13.26
N ARG A 60 -11.84 -4.33 -11.98
CA ARG A 60 -11.79 -5.42 -11.03
C ARG A 60 -13.18 -5.72 -10.52
N LEU A 61 -13.66 -6.94 -10.74
CA LEU A 61 -14.79 -7.52 -10.05
C LEU A 61 -14.28 -8.33 -8.85
N ARG A 62 -14.83 -8.06 -7.66
CA ARG A 62 -14.50 -8.76 -6.43
C ARG A 62 -15.77 -9.24 -5.75
N TYR A 63 -15.76 -10.49 -5.30
CA TYR A 63 -16.71 -11.00 -4.32
C TYR A 63 -15.96 -11.24 -2.99
N GLU A 64 -16.52 -10.76 -1.90
CA GLU A 64 -16.01 -10.98 -0.55
C GLU A 64 -17.10 -11.59 0.33
N THR A 65 -16.69 -12.46 1.26
CA THR A 65 -17.58 -12.93 2.33
C THR A 65 -16.80 -13.05 3.63
N VAL A 66 -17.45 -12.75 4.74
CA VAL A 66 -16.95 -12.96 6.09
C VAL A 66 -17.99 -13.67 6.93
N ASP A 67 -17.56 -14.66 7.70
CA ASP A 67 -18.34 -15.32 8.75
C ASP A 67 -17.54 -15.27 10.06
N GLY A 68 -18.23 -15.21 11.20
CA GLY A 68 -17.58 -15.07 12.50
C GLY A 68 -16.99 -13.66 12.73
N GLN A 69 -17.69 -12.60 12.33
CA GLN A 69 -17.25 -11.20 12.51
C GLN A 69 -16.76 -10.94 13.93
N VAL A 70 -15.57 -10.33 14.06
CA VAL A 70 -14.95 -10.02 15.35
C VAL A 70 -15.26 -8.61 15.85
N ARG A 71 -15.77 -7.73 14.97
CA ARG A 71 -16.05 -6.33 15.33
C ARG A 71 -17.44 -6.19 15.95
N PRO A 72 -17.59 -5.60 17.15
CA PRO A 72 -18.87 -5.39 17.79
C PRO A 72 -19.79 -4.50 16.95
N GLY A 73 -21.09 -4.75 17.01
CA GLY A 73 -22.11 -3.92 16.35
C GLY A 73 -22.42 -4.31 14.90
N PHE A 74 -21.59 -5.11 14.26
CA PHE A 74 -21.82 -5.60 12.90
C PHE A 74 -22.54 -6.97 12.88
N ASN A 75 -23.03 -7.37 11.70
CA ASN A 75 -23.62 -8.69 11.53
C ASN A 75 -22.57 -9.81 11.75
N PRO A 76 -22.97 -10.98 12.27
CA PRO A 76 -22.05 -12.13 12.40
C PRO A 76 -21.41 -12.57 11.10
N GLY A 77 -22.11 -12.43 9.99
CA GLY A 77 -21.60 -12.70 8.65
C GLY A 77 -22.13 -11.69 7.64
N ASP A 78 -21.32 -11.38 6.63
CA ASP A 78 -21.64 -10.45 5.56
C ASP A 78 -21.03 -10.89 4.23
N GLU A 79 -21.54 -10.35 3.14
CA GLU A 79 -21.05 -10.57 1.79
C GLU A 79 -21.09 -9.28 0.98
N LEU A 80 -20.21 -9.17 -0.01
CA LEU A 80 -20.03 -7.98 -0.79
C LEU A 80 -19.62 -8.33 -2.23
N VAL A 81 -20.18 -7.63 -3.19
CA VAL A 81 -19.64 -7.56 -4.56
C VAL A 81 -19.15 -6.16 -4.81
N ASP A 82 -17.88 -6.02 -5.16
CA ASP A 82 -17.27 -4.75 -5.55
C ASP A 82 -16.94 -4.74 -7.03
N LEU A 83 -17.28 -3.65 -7.70
CA LEU A 83 -16.78 -3.33 -9.05
C LEU A 83 -15.96 -2.06 -8.97
N ARG A 84 -14.68 -2.14 -9.33
CA ARG A 84 -13.79 -0.99 -9.41
C ARG A 84 -13.25 -0.84 -10.81
N THR A 85 -13.52 0.31 -11.43
CA THR A 85 -12.93 0.71 -12.72
C THR A 85 -11.99 1.89 -12.51
N ILE A 86 -10.80 1.81 -13.08
CA ILE A 86 -9.79 2.86 -13.07
C ILE A 86 -9.44 3.19 -14.51
N ILE A 87 -9.41 4.47 -14.85
CA ILE A 87 -8.92 4.99 -16.14
C ILE A 87 -7.88 6.05 -15.83
N THR A 88 -6.67 5.84 -16.34
CA THR A 88 -5.54 6.76 -16.16
C THR A 88 -5.08 7.26 -17.52
N ALA A 89 -4.91 8.55 -17.66
CA ALA A 89 -4.31 9.20 -18.82
C ALA A 89 -3.10 10.01 -18.39
N THR A 90 -1.97 9.86 -19.08
CA THR A 90 -0.77 10.68 -18.87
C THR A 90 -0.31 11.29 -20.18
N TYR A 91 0.30 12.45 -20.09
CA TYR A 91 0.90 13.15 -21.22
C TYR A 91 2.29 13.61 -20.87
N ARG A 92 3.22 13.47 -21.81
CA ARG A 92 4.60 13.96 -21.71
C ARG A 92 4.96 14.78 -22.93
N ASN A 93 5.64 15.89 -22.70
CA ASN A 93 6.28 16.72 -23.75
C ASN A 93 7.59 17.27 -23.18
N GLY A 94 8.70 16.64 -23.55
CA GLY A 94 10.02 16.97 -23.02
C GLY A 94 10.07 16.91 -21.49
N PRO A 95 10.38 18.01 -20.78
CA PRO A 95 10.41 18.02 -19.33
C PRO A 95 9.04 18.09 -18.67
N PHE A 96 7.98 18.40 -19.41
CA PHE A 96 6.64 18.59 -18.86
C PHE A 96 5.84 17.30 -18.88
N ARG A 97 5.12 17.04 -17.80
CA ARG A 97 4.21 15.91 -17.65
C ARG A 97 2.88 16.37 -17.06
N ALA A 98 1.82 15.72 -17.45
CA ALA A 98 0.50 15.86 -16.83
C ALA A 98 -0.15 14.48 -16.69
N GLY A 99 -1.06 14.33 -15.73
CA GLY A 99 -1.80 13.10 -15.54
C GLY A 99 -3.16 13.34 -14.94
N ALA A 100 -4.09 12.48 -15.29
CA ALA A 100 -5.44 12.42 -14.73
C ALA A 100 -5.84 10.95 -14.52
N GLU A 101 -6.59 10.69 -13.45
CA GLU A 101 -7.09 9.34 -13.14
C GLU A 101 -8.47 9.44 -12.50
N VAL A 102 -9.39 8.62 -12.97
CA VAL A 102 -10.72 8.49 -12.41
C VAL A 102 -10.91 7.09 -11.88
N TYR A 103 -11.42 6.99 -10.65
CA TYR A 103 -11.92 5.76 -10.05
C TYR A 103 -13.45 5.77 -10.10
N ASP A 104 -14.04 4.61 -10.40
CA ASP A 104 -15.44 4.33 -10.13
C ASP A 104 -15.52 3.02 -9.33
N SER A 105 -15.72 3.15 -8.03
CA SER A 105 -15.81 2.03 -7.09
C SER A 105 -17.19 1.96 -6.48
N ARG A 106 -17.87 0.84 -6.70
CA ARG A 106 -19.24 0.57 -6.27
C ARG A 106 -19.36 -0.78 -5.61
N SER A 107 -20.29 -0.90 -4.65
CA SER A 107 -20.52 -2.16 -3.94
C SER A 107 -22.00 -2.49 -3.79
N TRP A 108 -22.29 -3.80 -3.71
CA TRP A 108 -23.65 -4.36 -3.57
C TRP A 108 -23.62 -5.56 -2.63
N LEU A 109 -24.79 -6.05 -2.22
CA LEU A 109 -25.08 -7.20 -1.37
C LEU A 109 -24.81 -6.97 0.13
N ALA A 110 -24.18 -5.87 0.51
CA ALA A 110 -23.92 -5.54 1.91
C ALA A 110 -25.19 -5.46 2.75
N LYS A 111 -25.16 -6.02 3.96
CA LYS A 111 -26.30 -6.04 4.88
C LYS A 111 -26.44 -4.72 5.65
N SER A 112 -27.56 -4.51 6.34
CA SER A 112 -27.86 -3.24 7.04
C SER A 112 -26.84 -2.87 8.14
N ARG A 113 -26.24 -3.84 8.83
CA ARG A 113 -25.17 -3.64 9.82
C ARG A 113 -23.84 -4.15 9.26
N THR A 114 -23.49 -3.67 8.08
CA THR A 114 -22.27 -4.02 7.38
C THR A 114 -21.07 -3.19 7.88
N PRO A 115 -19.84 -3.73 7.83
CA PRO A 115 -18.64 -2.95 8.01
C PRO A 115 -18.18 -2.17 6.76
N VAL A 116 -18.95 -2.20 5.68
CA VAL A 116 -18.65 -1.44 4.45
C VAL A 116 -18.54 0.06 4.74
N SER A 117 -17.61 0.71 4.11
CA SER A 117 -17.23 2.09 4.40
C SER A 117 -16.70 2.80 3.14
N THR A 118 -16.08 3.94 3.31
CA THR A 118 -15.32 4.65 2.26
C THR A 118 -14.10 3.86 1.74
N ASN A 119 -13.82 2.67 2.26
CA ASN A 119 -12.80 1.79 1.72
C ASN A 119 -13.28 0.99 0.50
N GLU A 120 -14.60 0.80 0.37
CA GLU A 120 -15.21 0.02 -0.69
C GLU A 120 -15.86 0.89 -1.76
N VAL A 121 -16.46 2.03 -1.38
CA VAL A 121 -17.23 2.89 -2.28
C VAL A 121 -16.60 4.27 -2.42
N ASN A 122 -16.37 4.67 -3.67
CA ASN A 122 -16.03 6.02 -4.10
C ASN A 122 -16.34 6.13 -5.61
N ALA A 123 -17.56 6.56 -5.92
CA ALA A 123 -18.10 6.52 -7.29
C ALA A 123 -17.71 7.77 -8.08
N LEU A 124 -17.14 7.58 -9.28
CA LEU A 124 -16.73 8.61 -10.24
C LEU A 124 -15.82 9.69 -9.64
N GLU A 125 -14.84 9.27 -8.85
CA GLU A 125 -13.88 10.19 -8.21
C GLU A 125 -12.68 10.48 -9.11
N PRO A 126 -12.36 11.77 -9.38
CA PRO A 126 -11.10 12.18 -10.01
C PRO A 126 -9.96 12.09 -9.00
N VAL A 127 -9.42 10.89 -8.80
CA VAL A 127 -8.38 10.60 -7.80
C VAL A 127 -7.07 11.31 -8.10
N GLN A 128 -6.75 11.51 -9.38
CA GLN A 128 -5.55 12.25 -9.78
C GLN A 128 -5.87 13.28 -10.86
N ALA A 129 -5.28 14.49 -10.72
CA ALA A 129 -5.24 15.57 -11.72
C ALA A 129 -4.03 16.45 -11.40
N TRP A 130 -2.91 16.26 -12.11
CA TRP A 130 -1.64 16.90 -11.76
C TRP A 130 -0.84 17.32 -12.98
N VAL A 131 0.08 18.25 -12.75
CA VAL A 131 1.14 18.65 -13.68
C VAL A 131 2.50 18.49 -13.01
N ALA A 132 3.56 18.25 -13.81
CA ALA A 132 4.90 18.11 -13.29
C ALA A 132 5.95 18.62 -14.30
N VAL A 133 7.14 18.97 -13.78
CA VAL A 133 8.31 19.36 -14.58
C VAL A 133 9.54 18.61 -14.08
N ASP A 134 10.29 18.04 -15.01
CA ASP A 134 11.55 17.35 -14.78
C ASP A 134 12.73 18.30 -15.10
N ILE A 135 13.55 18.61 -14.10
CA ILE A 135 14.70 19.51 -14.20
C ILE A 135 15.97 18.67 -14.11
N ALA A 136 16.67 18.59 -15.23
CA ALA A 136 17.94 17.87 -15.29
C ALA A 136 19.07 18.72 -14.70
N ARG A 137 19.90 18.12 -13.84
CA ARG A 137 21.11 18.70 -13.26
C ARG A 137 20.92 20.05 -12.53
N PRO A 138 19.88 20.19 -11.66
CA PRO A 138 19.61 21.46 -10.96
C PRO A 138 20.78 21.94 -10.09
N LEU A 139 21.58 21.01 -9.57
CA LEU A 139 22.77 21.27 -8.74
C LEU A 139 24.06 20.71 -9.38
N GLY A 140 24.09 20.54 -10.70
CA GLY A 140 25.23 20.01 -11.44
C GLY A 140 25.09 18.53 -11.81
N ALA A 141 26.19 17.94 -12.34
CA ALA A 141 26.19 16.57 -12.85
C ALA A 141 25.78 15.54 -11.80
N GLY A 142 24.94 14.59 -12.18
CA GLY A 142 24.47 13.52 -11.28
C GLY A 142 23.27 13.90 -10.42
N THR A 143 22.71 15.10 -10.57
CA THR A 143 21.51 15.54 -9.84
C THR A 143 20.29 15.58 -10.75
N SER A 144 19.10 15.44 -10.19
CA SER A 144 17.81 15.57 -10.84
C SER A 144 16.77 16.13 -9.86
N LEU A 145 15.79 16.86 -10.38
CA LEU A 145 14.65 17.35 -9.62
C LEU A 145 13.39 17.16 -10.46
N ALA A 146 12.36 16.55 -9.89
CA ALA A 146 11.02 16.59 -10.45
C ALA A 146 10.09 17.33 -9.48
N LEU A 147 9.37 18.32 -9.97
CA LEU A 147 8.35 19.03 -9.22
C LEU A 147 6.98 18.64 -9.76
N GLN A 148 6.06 18.33 -8.87
CA GLN A 148 4.68 17.95 -9.19
C GLN A 148 3.70 18.74 -8.33
N ALA A 149 2.61 19.20 -8.94
CA ALA A 149 1.54 19.93 -8.28
C ALA A 149 0.18 19.45 -8.74
N GLY A 150 -0.80 19.45 -7.84
CA GLY A 150 -2.17 19.02 -8.10
C GLY A 150 -2.59 17.87 -7.19
N ARG A 151 -3.50 17.03 -7.67
CA ARG A 151 -4.07 15.88 -6.98
C ARG A 151 -3.36 14.60 -7.46
N PHE A 152 -2.79 13.82 -6.56
CA PHE A 152 -2.00 12.62 -6.90
C PHE A 152 -2.00 11.59 -5.78
N GLN A 153 -1.58 10.38 -6.10
CA GLN A 153 -1.34 9.31 -5.14
C GLN A 153 0.11 9.33 -4.65
N LEU A 154 0.32 8.86 -3.42
CA LEU A 154 1.65 8.73 -2.80
C LEU A 154 1.92 7.30 -2.36
N ASN A 155 3.16 6.84 -2.59
CA ASN A 155 3.71 5.63 -2.01
C ASN A 155 5.12 5.97 -1.53
N LEU A 156 5.31 6.17 -0.23
CA LEU A 156 6.56 6.64 0.35
C LEU A 156 7.15 5.62 1.32
N GLY A 157 8.47 5.44 1.26
CA GLY A 157 9.21 4.49 2.10
C GLY A 157 8.65 3.07 2.02
N SER A 158 8.39 2.48 3.16
CA SER A 158 7.76 1.15 3.30
C SER A 158 6.26 1.12 2.95
N ARG A 159 5.63 2.27 2.73
CA ARG A 159 4.18 2.44 2.57
C ARG A 159 3.38 2.20 3.87
N ARG A 160 4.03 2.14 5.03
CA ARG A 160 3.37 1.90 6.32
C ARG A 160 2.77 3.16 6.95
N LEU A 161 3.25 4.37 6.53
CA LEU A 161 2.70 5.67 6.94
C LEU A 161 1.95 6.40 5.83
N VAL A 162 2.47 6.37 4.59
CA VAL A 162 1.90 7.09 3.45
C VAL A 162 1.87 6.16 2.23
N ALA A 163 0.66 5.80 1.80
CA ALA A 163 0.45 4.89 0.68
C ALA A 163 -0.88 5.14 -0.04
N ALA A 164 -0.90 4.90 -1.35
CA ALA A 164 -2.08 4.45 -2.05
C ALA A 164 -2.33 2.99 -1.68
N ASP A 165 -3.56 2.62 -1.39
CA ASP A 165 -3.90 1.23 -1.05
C ASP A 165 -4.53 0.53 -2.26
N ASP A 166 -3.78 -0.38 -2.88
CA ASP A 166 -4.19 -1.04 -4.13
C ASP A 166 -5.23 -2.14 -3.91
N TYR A 167 -5.34 -2.64 -2.68
CA TYR A 167 -6.23 -3.76 -2.37
C TYR A 167 -7.68 -3.32 -2.22
N ARG A 168 -7.93 -2.18 -1.56
CA ARG A 168 -9.29 -1.65 -1.36
C ARG A 168 -10.03 -1.37 -2.66
N GLY A 169 -11.34 -1.13 -2.60
CA GLY A 169 -12.12 -0.54 -3.68
C GLY A 169 -11.64 0.88 -4.00
N THR A 170 -11.25 1.62 -3.00
CA THR A 170 -10.81 3.02 -3.05
C THR A 170 -9.32 3.16 -2.79
N THR A 171 -8.79 4.38 -2.88
CA THR A 171 -7.38 4.68 -2.60
C THR A 171 -7.23 5.89 -1.67
N ASN A 172 -6.01 6.19 -1.22
CA ASN A 172 -5.70 7.46 -0.59
C ASN A 172 -5.18 8.43 -1.66
N GLY A 173 -5.81 9.58 -1.78
CA GLY A 173 -5.38 10.68 -2.63
C GLY A 173 -4.91 11.87 -1.81
N PHE A 174 -4.12 12.75 -2.45
CA PHE A 174 -3.50 13.91 -1.82
C PHE A 174 -3.45 15.06 -2.83
N THR A 175 -3.79 16.27 -2.37
CA THR A 175 -3.70 17.49 -3.20
C THR A 175 -2.59 18.39 -2.66
N GLY A 176 -1.64 18.82 -3.49
CA GLY A 176 -0.56 19.70 -3.05
C GLY A 176 0.68 19.65 -3.91
N LEU A 177 1.84 19.67 -3.26
CA LEU A 177 3.16 19.74 -3.89
C LEU A 177 4.00 18.53 -3.53
N ARG A 178 4.77 18.04 -4.51
CA ARG A 178 5.77 16.99 -4.36
C ARG A 178 7.05 17.41 -5.09
N ALA A 179 8.19 17.14 -4.45
CA ALA A 179 9.52 17.30 -5.04
C ALA A 179 10.30 15.99 -4.90
N ASP A 180 10.72 15.42 -6.03
CA ASP A 180 11.61 14.25 -6.07
C ASP A 180 13.02 14.69 -6.44
N LEU A 181 13.97 14.49 -5.53
CA LEU A 181 15.38 14.88 -5.64
C LEU A 181 16.25 13.66 -5.86
N GLY A 182 17.09 13.67 -6.87
CA GLY A 182 18.19 12.73 -7.05
C GLY A 182 19.53 13.39 -6.75
N LEU A 183 20.22 12.92 -5.73
CA LEU A 183 21.50 13.46 -5.23
C LEU A 183 22.55 12.33 -5.13
N ARG A 184 22.73 11.53 -6.15
CA ARG A 184 23.53 10.30 -6.16
C ARG A 184 24.54 10.17 -5.01
N PRO A 185 24.49 9.08 -4.21
CA PRO A 185 23.59 7.91 -4.36
C PRO A 185 22.20 8.10 -3.74
N VAL A 186 21.97 9.19 -3.00
CA VAL A 186 20.75 9.46 -2.23
C VAL A 186 19.63 9.92 -3.17
N LYS A 187 18.42 9.47 -2.88
CA LYS A 187 17.17 10.00 -3.45
C LYS A 187 16.29 10.50 -2.31
N ALA A 188 15.59 11.59 -2.51
CA ALA A 188 14.65 12.10 -1.53
C ALA A 188 13.34 12.51 -2.19
N THR A 189 12.23 12.29 -1.50
CA THR A 189 10.92 12.83 -1.86
C THR A 189 10.45 13.71 -0.73
N LEU A 190 10.08 14.95 -1.05
CA LEU A 190 9.47 15.90 -0.12
C LEU A 190 8.04 16.19 -0.54
N ILE A 191 7.15 16.35 0.43
CA ILE A 191 5.73 16.64 0.19
C ILE A 191 5.20 17.75 1.11
N TYR A 192 4.22 18.49 0.60
CA TYR A 192 3.30 19.33 1.36
C TYR A 192 1.93 19.16 0.75
N VAL A 193 1.03 18.43 1.42
CA VAL A 193 -0.21 17.97 0.83
C VAL A 193 -1.40 18.01 1.80
N LEU A 194 -2.59 18.12 1.23
CA LEU A 194 -3.89 18.00 1.87
C LEU A 194 -4.41 16.59 1.57
N PRO A 195 -4.51 15.69 2.55
CA PRO A 195 -5.09 14.35 2.36
C PRO A 195 -6.56 14.45 1.96
N GLN A 196 -6.98 13.66 0.98
CA GLN A 196 -8.37 13.60 0.55
C GLN A 196 -9.22 12.82 1.57
N GLN A 197 -10.32 13.41 1.98
CA GLN A 197 -11.35 12.79 2.80
C GLN A 197 -12.37 12.14 1.87
N ARG A 198 -12.36 10.81 1.82
CA ARG A 198 -13.24 10.06 0.92
C ARG A 198 -14.71 10.22 1.26
N ARG A 199 -15.52 10.39 0.21
CA ARG A 199 -16.97 10.55 0.26
C ARG A 199 -17.68 9.54 -0.67
N PRO A 200 -18.99 9.23 -0.43
CA PRO A 200 -19.77 9.59 0.75
C PRO A 200 -19.26 8.85 2.01
N ASP A 201 -19.48 9.42 3.21
CA ASP A 201 -19.07 8.81 4.49
C ASP A 201 -20.27 8.33 5.33
N ALA A 202 -21.47 8.73 4.99
CA ALA A 202 -22.68 8.22 5.62
C ALA A 202 -23.10 6.87 5.04
N LEU A 203 -23.31 5.85 5.90
CA LEU A 203 -23.61 4.48 5.46
C LEU A 203 -24.75 4.36 4.44
N PRO A 204 -25.92 5.04 4.58
CA PRO A 204 -26.95 4.98 3.56
C PRO A 204 -26.50 5.45 2.17
N SER A 205 -25.70 6.51 2.11
CA SER A 205 -25.15 7.03 0.86
C SER A 205 -24.10 6.11 0.25
N ILE A 206 -23.30 5.43 1.09
CA ILE A 206 -22.35 4.39 0.67
C ILE A 206 -23.12 3.22 0.04
N LEU A 207 -24.14 2.70 0.72
CA LEU A 207 -24.95 1.57 0.23
C LEU A 207 -25.71 1.91 -1.06
N ASP A 208 -26.06 3.18 -1.27
CA ASP A 208 -26.68 3.69 -2.49
C ASP A 208 -25.67 3.96 -3.62
N ASN A 209 -24.37 3.77 -3.38
CA ASN A 209 -23.29 4.11 -4.32
C ASN A 209 -23.37 5.57 -4.82
N LYS A 210 -23.73 6.51 -3.95
CA LYS A 210 -23.89 7.92 -4.33
C LYS A 210 -22.58 8.51 -4.83
N VAL A 211 -22.66 9.28 -5.92
CA VAL A 211 -21.56 10.08 -6.42
C VAL A 211 -21.43 11.32 -5.57
N VAL A 212 -20.40 11.39 -4.76
CA VAL A 212 -20.04 12.56 -3.93
C VAL A 212 -18.54 12.69 -4.00
N LEU A 213 -18.02 13.78 -4.52
CA LEU A 213 -16.60 14.01 -4.68
C LEU A 213 -15.90 14.11 -3.32
N ASP A 214 -14.68 13.57 -3.27
CA ASP A 214 -13.81 13.68 -2.10
C ASP A 214 -13.53 15.13 -1.76
N HIS A 215 -13.38 15.39 -0.46
CA HIS A 215 -13.07 16.72 0.05
C HIS A 215 -11.62 16.81 0.53
N GLU A 216 -10.98 17.93 0.30
CA GLU A 216 -9.70 18.29 0.88
C GLU A 216 -9.71 19.73 1.36
N GLY A 217 -8.97 19.99 2.44
CA GLY A 217 -8.89 21.32 3.03
C GLY A 217 -7.66 21.49 3.92
N PHE A 218 -7.36 22.72 4.28
CA PHE A 218 -6.25 23.03 5.20
C PHE A 218 -6.53 22.61 6.66
N ASP A 219 -7.73 22.10 6.93
CA ASP A 219 -8.08 21.44 8.19
C ASP A 219 -7.30 20.13 8.42
N GLN A 220 -6.72 19.56 7.35
CA GLN A 220 -5.83 18.41 7.43
C GLN A 220 -4.64 18.59 6.51
N VAL A 221 -3.44 18.72 7.07
CA VAL A 221 -2.20 18.93 6.32
C VAL A 221 -1.17 17.87 6.68
N LEU A 222 -0.59 17.24 5.66
CA LEU A 222 0.53 16.31 5.80
C LEU A 222 1.75 16.88 5.08
N TRP A 223 2.88 17.02 5.78
CA TRP A 223 4.12 17.43 5.16
C TRP A 223 5.32 16.64 5.69
N GLY A 224 6.40 16.65 4.94
CA GLY A 224 7.60 15.93 5.29
C GLY A 224 8.23 15.24 4.08
N GLY A 225 8.79 14.06 4.29
CA GLY A 225 9.40 13.31 3.19
C GLY A 225 10.21 12.11 3.64
N VAL A 226 10.81 11.46 2.68
CA VAL A 226 11.69 10.31 2.88
C VAL A 226 12.95 10.44 2.04
N ALA A 227 14.09 10.12 2.64
CA ALA A 227 15.37 9.98 1.95
C ALA A 227 15.78 8.51 1.94
N THR A 228 16.17 8.01 0.78
CA THR A 228 16.58 6.63 0.52
C THR A 228 18.04 6.60 0.10
N TRP A 229 18.81 5.74 0.73
CA TRP A 229 20.24 5.58 0.52
C TRP A 229 20.57 4.15 0.04
N PRO A 230 20.55 3.88 -1.27
CA PRO A 230 20.92 2.58 -1.80
C PRO A 230 22.39 2.25 -1.53
N GLY A 231 22.67 1.05 -1.08
CA GLY A 231 24.04 0.59 -0.85
C GLY A 231 24.72 1.21 0.38
N VAL A 232 23.95 1.60 1.41
CA VAL A 232 24.50 2.04 2.70
C VAL A 232 25.50 1.02 3.28
N ALA A 233 25.24 -0.29 3.03
CA ALA A 233 26.17 -1.38 3.23
C ALA A 233 25.92 -2.44 2.14
N ARG A 234 26.79 -2.51 1.12
CA ARG A 234 26.67 -3.47 -0.01
C ARG A 234 25.26 -3.43 -0.65
N GLU A 235 24.47 -4.52 -0.47
CA GLU A 235 23.11 -4.69 -1.04
C GLU A 235 22.00 -4.15 -0.10
N VAL A 236 22.34 -3.38 0.92
CA VAL A 236 21.41 -2.82 1.91
C VAL A 236 21.01 -1.41 1.53
N THR A 237 19.72 -1.13 1.55
CA THR A 237 19.17 0.21 1.41
C THR A 237 18.79 0.73 2.79
N GLY A 238 19.22 1.94 3.13
CA GLY A 238 18.78 2.70 4.29
C GLY A 238 17.74 3.74 3.88
N GLU A 239 16.77 3.96 4.75
CA GLU A 239 15.76 5.01 4.58
C GLU A 239 15.59 5.77 5.91
N ILE A 240 15.40 7.08 5.80
CA ILE A 240 14.96 7.94 6.88
C ILE A 240 13.76 8.75 6.40
N GLY A 241 12.69 8.73 7.17
CA GLY A 241 11.47 9.48 6.92
C GLY A 241 11.15 10.42 8.06
N PHE A 242 10.54 11.54 7.71
CA PHE A 242 9.88 12.43 8.66
C PHE A 242 8.55 12.88 8.07
N PHE A 243 7.46 12.74 8.84
CA PHE A 243 6.12 13.20 8.44
C PHE A 243 5.45 13.90 9.60
N HIS A 244 4.91 15.08 9.32
CA HIS A 244 4.06 15.81 10.26
C HIS A 244 2.62 15.83 9.74
N LEU A 245 1.67 15.37 10.57
CA LEU A 245 0.24 15.51 10.36
C LEU A 245 -0.30 16.61 11.29
N GLY A 246 -0.89 17.65 10.72
CA GLY A 246 -1.67 18.67 11.44
C GLY A 246 -3.15 18.56 11.11
N GLU A 247 -4.01 18.60 12.12
CA GLU A 247 -5.47 18.62 11.97
C GLU A 247 -6.09 19.65 12.89
N HIS A 248 -7.24 20.18 12.50
CA HIS A 248 -8.10 20.98 13.35
C HIS A 248 -9.57 20.86 12.93
N ASP A 249 -10.47 21.07 13.88
CA ASP A 249 -11.90 21.02 13.62
C ASP A 249 -12.35 22.15 12.70
N THR A 250 -13.26 21.82 11.78
CA THR A 250 -13.99 22.77 10.95
C THR A 250 -15.49 22.46 10.98
N PRO A 251 -16.36 23.42 10.59
CA PRO A 251 -17.80 23.16 10.51
C PRO A 251 -18.09 21.95 9.62
N GLY A 252 -18.71 20.91 10.21
CA GLY A 252 -19.06 19.68 9.50
C GLY A 252 -17.95 18.63 9.41
N HIS A 253 -16.74 18.91 9.93
CA HIS A 253 -15.65 17.95 10.01
C HIS A 253 -14.95 18.02 11.36
N ALA A 254 -15.35 17.12 12.28
CA ALA A 254 -14.69 16.94 13.57
C ALA A 254 -13.47 16.04 13.41
N THR A 255 -12.34 16.47 13.97
CA THR A 255 -11.07 15.74 13.94
C THR A 255 -10.64 15.37 15.37
N ARG A 256 -9.51 14.74 15.51
CA ARG A 256 -8.85 14.56 16.81
C ARG A 256 -7.84 15.65 17.13
N ASP A 257 -7.86 16.76 16.41
CA ASP A 257 -6.91 17.86 16.56
C ASP A 257 -5.46 17.37 16.64
N ARG A 258 -5.12 16.38 15.82
CA ARG A 258 -3.79 15.76 15.84
C ARG A 258 -2.73 16.74 15.36
N SER A 259 -1.63 16.79 16.10
CA SER A 259 -0.38 17.42 15.67
C SER A 259 0.71 16.40 15.94
N LEU A 260 0.98 15.54 14.94
CA LEU A 260 1.81 14.34 15.08
C LEU A 260 3.08 14.43 14.25
N ASN A 261 4.21 14.25 14.91
CA ASN A 261 5.51 14.07 14.26
C ASN A 261 5.85 12.58 14.21
N ASN A 262 6.25 12.08 13.06
CA ASN A 262 6.64 10.70 12.84
C ASN A 262 8.06 10.66 12.31
N VAL A 263 8.96 9.99 13.02
CA VAL A 263 10.33 9.69 12.57
C VAL A 263 10.38 8.22 12.21
N ASP A 264 10.78 7.93 10.98
CA ASP A 264 10.85 6.59 10.41
C ASP A 264 12.29 6.24 10.04
N LEU A 265 12.79 5.11 10.52
CA LEU A 265 14.11 4.57 10.20
C LEU A 265 13.96 3.15 9.68
N ARG A 266 14.49 2.87 8.49
CA ARG A 266 14.39 1.57 7.84
C ARG A 266 15.71 1.12 7.24
N LEU A 267 16.03 -0.18 7.41
CA LEU A 267 17.08 -0.89 6.72
C LEU A 267 16.47 -2.09 6.01
N VAL A 268 16.74 -2.23 4.72
CA VAL A 268 16.20 -3.33 3.93
C VAL A 268 17.22 -3.90 2.96
N ARG A 269 17.31 -5.23 2.93
CA ARG A 269 17.93 -6.01 1.88
C ARG A 269 16.86 -6.84 1.18
N GLY A 270 16.61 -6.55 -0.08
CA GLY A 270 15.56 -7.22 -0.87
C GLY A 270 15.82 -8.70 -1.07
N ALA A 271 14.73 -9.47 -1.24
CA ALA A 271 14.79 -10.90 -1.51
C ALA A 271 15.50 -11.18 -2.85
N ALA A 272 16.40 -12.15 -2.85
CA ALA A 272 17.12 -12.61 -4.02
C ALA A 272 17.37 -14.13 -3.94
N ARG A 273 17.32 -14.81 -5.07
CA ARG A 273 17.52 -16.26 -5.17
C ARG A 273 18.86 -16.69 -4.56
N GLY A 274 18.83 -17.65 -3.62
CA GLY A 274 20.01 -18.16 -2.94
C GLY A 274 20.62 -17.22 -1.92
N LYS A 275 19.90 -16.16 -1.53
CA LYS A 275 20.40 -15.16 -0.57
C LYS A 275 19.40 -14.93 0.56
N PRO A 276 19.90 -14.61 1.78
CA PRO A 276 19.05 -14.09 2.84
C PRO A 276 18.60 -12.67 2.50
N ASP A 277 17.42 -12.32 2.93
CA ASP A 277 16.86 -10.96 2.92
C ASP A 277 16.41 -10.58 4.31
N TYR A 278 16.36 -9.29 4.57
CA TYR A 278 15.86 -8.77 5.84
C TYR A 278 15.32 -7.36 5.71
N GLU A 279 14.44 -7.03 6.61
CA GLU A 279 13.90 -5.69 6.80
C GLU A 279 13.78 -5.41 8.29
N VAL A 280 14.23 -4.23 8.71
CA VAL A 280 13.99 -3.69 10.05
C VAL A 280 13.53 -2.26 9.88
N GLU A 281 12.39 -1.93 10.47
CA GLU A 281 11.83 -0.59 10.46
C GLU A 281 11.35 -0.21 11.86
N THR A 282 11.60 1.02 12.26
CA THR A 282 11.06 1.58 13.48
C THR A 282 10.51 2.97 13.24
N ILE A 283 9.30 3.22 13.73
CA ILE A 283 8.63 4.50 13.63
C ILE A 283 8.31 4.99 15.04
N TYR A 284 8.82 6.18 15.37
CA TYR A 284 8.45 6.87 16.59
C TYR A 284 7.49 8.01 16.28
N GLN A 285 6.39 8.07 17.02
CA GLN A 285 5.36 9.07 16.87
C GLN A 285 5.24 9.89 18.16
N SER A 286 5.30 11.22 18.02
CA SER A 286 5.20 12.18 19.12
C SER A 286 4.32 13.35 18.72
N GLY A 287 3.84 14.12 19.71
CA GLY A 287 3.01 15.30 19.46
C GLY A 287 1.83 15.38 20.40
N GLN A 288 0.67 15.76 19.87
CA GLN A 288 -0.58 15.94 20.64
C GLN A 288 -1.77 15.40 19.86
N THR A 289 -2.82 14.98 20.60
CA THR A 289 -4.13 14.60 20.04
C THR A 289 -5.23 14.95 21.07
N SER A 290 -6.46 15.17 20.61
CA SER A 290 -7.62 15.27 21.50
C SER A 290 -8.01 13.88 22.02
N THR A 291 -8.56 13.82 23.23
CA THR A 291 -9.06 12.58 23.86
C THR A 291 -10.28 12.01 23.13
N SER A 292 -11.04 12.83 22.41
CA SER A 292 -12.22 12.44 21.63
C SER A 292 -12.44 13.38 20.45
N LEU A 293 -13.48 13.10 19.64
CA LEU A 293 -13.96 13.97 18.56
C LEU A 293 -14.90 15.10 19.04
N ALA A 294 -15.18 15.20 20.35
CA ALA A 294 -16.03 16.25 20.87
C ALA A 294 -15.32 17.61 20.76
N ALA A 295 -16.04 18.63 20.35
CA ALA A 295 -15.50 19.99 20.28
C ALA A 295 -14.95 20.42 21.64
N GLY A 296 -13.72 20.94 21.67
CA GLY A 296 -13.04 21.36 22.88
C GLY A 296 -12.57 20.22 23.80
N ALA A 297 -12.52 18.98 23.32
CA ALA A 297 -11.98 17.85 24.07
C ALA A 297 -10.52 18.13 24.52
N PRO A 298 -10.14 17.71 25.75
CA PRO A 298 -8.78 17.92 26.25
C PRO A 298 -7.73 17.35 25.33
N ARG A 299 -6.63 18.06 25.12
CA ARG A 299 -5.46 17.58 24.36
C ARG A 299 -4.47 16.90 25.29
N VAL A 300 -3.93 15.78 24.83
CA VAL A 300 -2.93 14.99 25.54
C VAL A 300 -1.70 14.78 24.67
N GLY A 301 -0.54 14.67 25.30
CA GLY A 301 0.70 14.37 24.58
C GLY A 301 0.69 12.96 24.02
N VAL A 302 1.26 12.76 22.83
CA VAL A 302 1.42 11.47 22.15
C VAL A 302 2.86 10.95 22.31
N SER A 303 3.01 9.63 22.52
CA SER A 303 4.30 8.93 22.48
C SER A 303 4.04 7.48 22.12
N ALA A 304 4.16 7.13 20.84
CA ALA A 304 3.81 5.81 20.33
C ALA A 304 4.93 5.24 19.43
N TRP A 305 4.97 3.92 19.31
CA TRP A 305 5.98 3.20 18.55
C TRP A 305 5.37 2.15 17.63
N PHE A 306 6.00 2.00 16.48
CA PHE A 306 5.85 0.83 15.62
C PHE A 306 7.23 0.25 15.33
N VAL A 307 7.34 -1.08 15.36
CA VAL A 307 8.53 -1.83 14.98
C VAL A 307 8.13 -2.96 14.07
N HIS A 308 8.82 -3.09 12.95
CA HIS A 308 8.75 -4.24 12.05
C HIS A 308 10.13 -4.89 11.94
N ALA A 309 10.16 -6.22 11.94
CA ALA A 309 11.34 -7.01 11.62
C ALA A 309 10.96 -8.19 10.74
N GLY A 310 11.73 -8.42 9.70
CA GLY A 310 11.60 -9.55 8.80
C GLY A 310 12.95 -10.16 8.49
N LEU A 311 13.03 -11.49 8.44
CA LEU A 311 14.20 -12.25 8.01
C LEU A 311 13.73 -13.37 7.10
N GLY A 312 14.23 -13.41 5.87
CA GLY A 312 13.82 -14.38 4.87
C GLY A 312 14.99 -15.02 4.14
N TYR A 313 14.68 -16.10 3.43
CA TYR A 313 15.60 -16.76 2.53
C TYR A 313 14.84 -17.33 1.32
N THR A 314 15.30 -16.98 0.11
CA THR A 314 14.74 -17.53 -1.13
C THR A 314 15.60 -18.69 -1.64
N PHE A 315 15.06 -19.91 -1.58
CA PHE A 315 15.78 -21.10 -2.00
C PHE A 315 16.02 -21.15 -3.52
N PRO A 316 17.20 -21.59 -3.97
CA PRO A 316 17.50 -21.72 -5.39
C PRO A 316 16.89 -22.99 -6.02
N ALA A 317 15.66 -23.33 -5.62
CA ALA A 317 14.90 -24.49 -6.08
C ALA A 317 13.90 -24.10 -7.18
N ARG A 318 13.24 -25.11 -7.77
CA ARG A 318 12.06 -24.93 -8.63
C ARG A 318 10.99 -24.18 -7.81
N TRP A 319 10.28 -23.23 -8.42
CA TRP A 319 9.29 -22.36 -7.81
C TRP A 319 9.85 -21.26 -6.89
N GLN A 320 11.18 -21.22 -6.67
CA GLN A 320 11.85 -20.23 -5.83
C GLN A 320 11.14 -19.98 -4.49
N PRO A 321 10.89 -21.04 -3.69
CA PRO A 321 10.18 -20.84 -2.43
C PRO A 321 11.00 -19.95 -1.51
N ARG A 322 10.31 -19.00 -0.86
CA ARG A 322 10.86 -18.12 0.15
C ARG A 322 10.19 -18.42 1.49
N LEU A 323 11.00 -18.65 2.51
CA LEU A 323 10.57 -18.75 3.90
C LEU A 323 11.01 -17.47 4.62
N ALA A 324 10.11 -16.85 5.37
CA ALA A 324 10.43 -15.68 6.18
C ALA A 324 9.80 -15.76 7.56
N ALA A 325 10.56 -15.36 8.58
CA ALA A 325 10.04 -14.99 9.89
C ALA A 325 9.74 -13.48 9.90
N THR A 326 8.62 -13.10 10.50
CA THR A 326 8.17 -11.70 10.60
C THR A 326 7.78 -11.37 12.03
N PHE A 327 7.92 -10.11 12.41
CA PHE A 327 7.52 -9.59 13.71
C PHE A 327 7.03 -8.16 13.55
N ASP A 328 5.85 -7.86 14.08
CA ASP A 328 5.33 -6.50 14.15
C ASP A 328 4.90 -6.17 15.58
N LEU A 329 5.23 -4.97 16.03
CA LEU A 329 4.78 -4.38 17.28
C LEU A 329 4.27 -2.97 17.01
N ALA A 330 2.99 -2.73 17.25
CA ALA A 330 2.40 -1.38 17.31
C ALA A 330 1.86 -1.16 18.72
N THR A 331 2.29 -0.09 19.38
CA THR A 331 1.87 0.20 20.75
C THR A 331 0.37 0.48 20.84
N GLY A 332 -0.23 0.14 21.98
CA GLY A 332 -1.59 0.47 22.39
C GLY A 332 -1.61 1.56 23.43
N ASP A 333 -2.80 2.10 23.72
CA ASP A 333 -2.98 3.16 24.70
C ASP A 333 -2.92 2.62 26.14
N ARG A 334 -2.21 3.34 26.98
CA ARG A 334 -2.11 3.06 28.41
C ARG A 334 -2.99 4.03 29.18
N ALA A 335 -3.73 3.53 30.15
CA ALA A 335 -4.51 4.38 31.02
C ALA A 335 -3.65 5.44 31.73
N GLY A 336 -4.04 6.69 31.62
CA GLY A 336 -3.43 7.85 32.30
C GLY A 336 -2.22 8.46 31.60
N GLY A 337 -2.17 9.76 31.50
CA GLY A 337 -1.05 10.53 31.00
C GLY A 337 -1.04 10.71 29.49
N ARG A 338 -0.04 10.19 28.80
CA ARG A 338 0.14 10.33 27.35
C ARG A 338 -0.67 9.30 26.57
N TYR A 339 -1.18 9.68 25.41
CA TYR A 339 -1.75 8.75 24.43
C TYR A 339 -0.62 7.94 23.76
N THR A 340 -0.65 6.63 23.89
CA THR A 340 0.44 5.75 23.47
C THR A 340 0.05 4.77 22.36
N ARG A 341 -1.17 4.85 21.83
CA ARG A 341 -1.62 4.03 20.70
C ARG A 341 -1.03 4.55 19.39
N PHE A 342 -0.32 3.68 18.65
CA PHE A 342 0.26 4.03 17.37
C PHE A 342 -0.81 4.28 16.30
N ASP A 343 -0.61 5.32 15.50
CA ASP A 343 -1.45 5.71 14.38
C ASP A 343 -0.67 5.54 13.06
N SER A 344 -1.15 4.67 12.18
CA SER A 344 -0.51 4.41 10.88
C SER A 344 -0.80 5.46 9.81
N LEU A 345 -1.41 6.58 10.15
CA LEU A 345 -1.80 7.68 9.25
C LEU A 345 -2.54 7.14 8.00
N PHE A 346 -1.92 7.27 6.83
CA PHE A 346 -2.44 6.85 5.52
C PHE A 346 -1.77 5.56 5.02
N GLY A 347 -1.19 4.76 5.89
CA GLY A 347 -0.47 3.55 5.53
C GLY A 347 -1.35 2.40 5.04
N MET A 348 -0.84 1.59 4.12
CA MET A 348 -1.50 0.36 3.66
C MET A 348 -1.25 -0.81 4.61
N ARG A 349 -2.18 -1.77 4.66
CA ARG A 349 -2.12 -2.94 5.56
C ARG A 349 -1.87 -4.27 4.86
N ARG A 350 -2.42 -4.44 3.65
CA ARG A 350 -2.50 -5.74 2.97
C ARG A 350 -1.18 -6.48 2.83
N ALA A 351 -0.08 -5.76 2.62
CA ALA A 351 1.22 -6.37 2.43
C ALA A 351 1.71 -7.15 3.66
N ASP A 352 1.44 -6.64 4.87
CA ASP A 352 2.00 -7.18 6.11
C ASP A 352 0.99 -7.95 6.95
N LEU A 353 -0.25 -7.45 7.10
CA LEU A 353 -1.16 -7.84 8.18
C LEU A 353 -2.44 -8.56 7.70
N GLY A 354 -2.62 -8.72 6.41
CA GLY A 354 -3.78 -9.36 5.82
C GLY A 354 -4.78 -8.41 5.17
N PRO A 355 -5.88 -8.93 4.62
CA PRO A 355 -6.82 -8.15 3.82
C PRO A 355 -7.56 -7.10 4.65
N VAL A 356 -7.89 -6.00 3.97
CA VAL A 356 -8.89 -5.01 4.38
C VAL A 356 -10.24 -5.38 3.75
N GLY A 357 -11.24 -4.51 3.76
CA GLY A 357 -12.59 -4.84 3.28
C GLY A 357 -13.43 -5.42 4.41
N LEU A 358 -14.27 -6.40 4.14
CA LEU A 358 -15.13 -7.00 5.17
C LEU A 358 -14.34 -7.59 6.34
N TYR A 359 -13.14 -8.11 6.12
CA TYR A 359 -12.29 -8.68 7.19
C TYR A 359 -11.73 -7.60 8.11
N ASN A 360 -10.86 -6.76 7.64
CA ASN A 360 -10.26 -5.59 8.31
C ASN A 360 -9.98 -5.73 9.83
N VAL A 361 -9.45 -6.88 10.27
CA VAL A 361 -9.25 -7.18 11.70
C VAL A 361 -7.92 -6.66 12.22
N VAL A 362 -6.82 -6.97 11.52
CA VAL A 362 -5.47 -6.63 12.01
C VAL A 362 -4.98 -5.34 11.37
N ALA A 363 -4.61 -4.38 12.21
CA ALA A 363 -4.05 -3.09 11.82
C ALA A 363 -2.79 -2.80 12.63
N ARG A 364 -1.96 -1.84 12.22
CA ARG A 364 -0.79 -1.37 12.98
C ARG A 364 -1.23 -0.48 14.14
N SER A 365 -1.87 -1.09 15.12
CA SER A 365 -2.40 -0.41 16.29
C SER A 365 -2.68 -1.44 17.37
N ASN A 366 -2.12 -1.27 18.56
CA ASN A 366 -2.25 -2.18 19.69
C ASN A 366 -2.13 -3.67 19.31
N VAL A 367 -1.06 -4.02 18.65
CA VAL A 367 -0.80 -5.40 18.20
C VAL A 367 0.66 -5.78 18.41
N LEU A 368 0.89 -7.02 18.84
CA LEU A 368 2.17 -7.72 18.82
C LEU A 368 1.94 -9.02 18.07
N THR A 369 2.69 -9.24 16.97
CA THR A 369 2.45 -10.37 16.09
C THR A 369 3.73 -10.92 15.47
N PRO A 370 4.29 -12.01 16.00
CA PRO A 370 5.24 -12.84 15.27
C PRO A 370 4.52 -13.69 14.24
N GLY A 371 5.20 -13.98 13.12
CA GLY A 371 4.64 -14.78 12.05
C GLY A 371 5.69 -15.52 11.24
N ILE A 372 5.23 -16.46 10.44
CA ILE A 372 6.01 -17.21 9.45
C ILE A 372 5.27 -17.11 8.12
N ARG A 373 5.99 -16.69 7.09
CA ARG A 373 5.46 -16.54 5.73
C ARG A 373 6.19 -17.44 4.76
N VAL A 374 5.43 -18.13 3.93
CA VAL A 374 5.92 -18.92 2.80
C VAL A 374 5.38 -18.33 1.52
N GLU A 375 6.26 -18.07 0.57
CA GLU A 375 5.90 -17.57 -0.76
C GLU A 375 6.53 -18.47 -1.81
N ALA A 376 5.85 -18.68 -2.94
CA ALA A 376 6.41 -19.41 -4.06
C ALA A 376 5.82 -18.93 -5.40
N ALA A 377 6.58 -19.12 -6.48
CA ALA A 377 6.15 -18.87 -7.86
C ALA A 377 6.17 -20.19 -8.65
N PRO A 378 5.07 -21.00 -8.59
CA PRO A 378 5.00 -22.29 -9.32
C PRO A 378 5.20 -22.18 -10.83
N GLY A 379 5.00 -21.00 -11.37
CA GLY A 379 5.24 -20.69 -12.78
C GLY A 379 5.30 -19.19 -13.03
N LYS A 380 5.57 -18.80 -14.27
CA LYS A 380 5.66 -17.37 -14.67
C LYS A 380 4.33 -16.60 -14.52
N ARG A 381 3.22 -17.30 -14.36
CA ARG A 381 1.87 -16.73 -14.30
C ARG A 381 1.21 -16.90 -12.94
N THR A 382 1.86 -17.61 -12.01
CA THR A 382 1.23 -18.00 -10.74
C THR A 382 2.16 -17.68 -9.60
N ASP A 383 1.63 -17.06 -8.57
CA ASP A 383 2.26 -16.92 -7.26
C ASP A 383 1.29 -17.32 -6.14
N VAL A 384 1.87 -17.83 -5.06
CA VAL A 384 1.16 -18.27 -3.87
C VAL A 384 1.84 -17.72 -2.62
N MET A 385 1.06 -17.46 -1.59
CA MET A 385 1.53 -17.03 -0.28
C MET A 385 0.70 -17.72 0.80
N LEU A 386 1.37 -18.13 1.87
CA LEU A 386 0.76 -18.54 3.14
C LEU A 386 1.46 -17.78 4.25
N ASP A 387 0.70 -17.10 5.12
CA ASP A 387 1.20 -16.36 6.27
C ASP A 387 0.48 -16.85 7.53
N TYR A 388 1.23 -17.34 8.50
CA TYR A 388 0.73 -17.73 9.81
C TYR A 388 1.22 -16.75 10.86
N ARG A 389 0.31 -16.23 11.68
CA ARG A 389 0.60 -15.24 12.72
C ARG A 389 -0.08 -15.58 14.04
N LEU A 390 0.64 -15.34 15.11
CA LEU A 390 0.08 -15.26 16.45
C LEU A 390 -0.23 -13.80 16.78
N LEU A 391 -1.35 -13.56 17.46
CA LEU A 391 -1.88 -12.21 17.69
C LEU A 391 -2.04 -11.94 19.19
N TRP A 392 -1.39 -10.89 19.67
CA TRP A 392 -1.55 -10.38 21.04
C TRP A 392 -1.80 -8.87 21.03
N LEU A 393 -2.47 -8.39 22.06
CA LEU A 393 -2.50 -6.97 22.36
C LEU A 393 -1.12 -6.51 22.87
N ALA A 394 -0.62 -5.38 22.38
CA ALA A 394 0.54 -4.70 22.94
C ALA A 394 0.21 -4.12 24.33
N GLN A 395 -1.02 -3.62 24.51
CA GLN A 395 -1.57 -3.12 25.78
C GLN A 395 -2.95 -3.73 26.05
N ARG A 396 -3.09 -4.43 27.18
CA ARG A 396 -4.27 -5.24 27.51
C ARG A 396 -5.57 -4.46 27.80
N THR A 397 -5.46 -3.19 28.19
CA THR A 397 -6.60 -2.33 28.54
C THR A 397 -7.11 -1.49 27.37
N ASP A 398 -6.44 -1.55 26.23
CA ASP A 398 -6.82 -0.85 25.01
C ASP A 398 -7.49 -1.82 24.01
N SER A 399 -8.23 -1.28 23.05
CA SER A 399 -8.91 -2.11 22.04
C SER A 399 -7.91 -2.85 21.13
N PHE A 400 -8.22 -4.12 20.81
CA PHE A 400 -7.37 -4.90 19.92
C PHE A 400 -7.41 -4.36 18.49
N SER A 401 -6.28 -3.91 17.99
CA SER A 401 -6.05 -3.57 16.59
C SER A 401 -7.18 -2.68 15.99
N GLY A 402 -7.79 -3.08 14.88
CA GLY A 402 -8.92 -2.39 14.23
C GLY A 402 -10.30 -2.89 14.63
N THR A 403 -10.40 -3.76 15.64
CA THR A 403 -11.65 -4.47 15.94
C THR A 403 -12.64 -3.68 16.79
N GLY A 404 -12.17 -2.79 17.67
CA GLY A 404 -12.99 -2.16 18.69
C GLY A 404 -13.33 -3.07 19.89
N VAL A 405 -12.88 -4.33 19.90
CA VAL A 405 -12.99 -5.20 21.08
C VAL A 405 -12.05 -4.72 22.16
N VAL A 406 -12.57 -4.48 23.36
CA VAL A 406 -11.83 -3.88 24.49
C VAL A 406 -12.25 -4.47 25.82
N ASP A 407 -11.28 -4.65 26.72
CA ASP A 407 -11.49 -4.89 28.16
C ASP A 407 -10.71 -3.85 28.96
N ALA A 408 -11.39 -2.79 29.38
CA ALA A 408 -10.76 -1.71 30.14
C ALA A 408 -10.20 -2.18 31.49
N SER A 409 -10.67 -3.31 32.05
CA SER A 409 -10.13 -3.92 33.27
C SER A 409 -8.81 -4.67 33.03
N GLY A 410 -8.58 -5.13 31.80
CA GLY A 410 -7.43 -5.94 31.41
C GLY A 410 -7.43 -7.36 31.98
N GLN A 411 -8.55 -7.83 32.54
CA GLN A 411 -8.66 -9.16 33.15
C GLN A 411 -8.73 -10.29 32.12
N THR A 412 -9.20 -9.99 30.90
CA THR A 412 -9.32 -10.98 29.80
C THR A 412 -7.96 -11.40 29.22
N GLY A 413 -6.87 -10.72 29.65
CA GLY A 413 -5.53 -11.06 29.19
C GLY A 413 -5.17 -10.37 27.86
N ARG A 414 -4.24 -10.96 27.07
CA ARG A 414 -3.66 -10.33 25.86
C ARG A 414 -3.75 -11.19 24.60
N PHE A 415 -4.04 -12.48 24.70
CA PHE A 415 -4.03 -13.39 23.53
C PHE A 415 -5.30 -13.22 22.71
N ALA A 416 -5.17 -12.59 21.54
CA ALA A 416 -6.27 -12.34 20.62
C ALA A 416 -6.55 -13.51 19.67
N GLY A 417 -5.54 -14.36 19.38
CA GLY A 417 -5.74 -15.54 18.55
C GLY A 417 -4.58 -15.85 17.62
N GLN A 418 -4.88 -16.64 16.61
CA GLN A 418 -3.94 -17.01 15.55
C GLN A 418 -4.62 -16.92 14.20
N GLN A 419 -3.87 -16.42 13.20
CA GLN A 419 -4.37 -16.16 11.85
C GLN A 419 -3.57 -16.95 10.83
N ILE A 420 -4.28 -17.56 9.88
CA ILE A 420 -3.72 -18.05 8.62
C ILE A 420 -4.28 -17.18 7.51
N ASP A 421 -3.41 -16.57 6.69
CA ASP A 421 -3.75 -15.81 5.49
C ASP A 421 -3.14 -16.51 4.27
N ALA A 422 -3.96 -16.90 3.32
CA ALA A 422 -3.55 -17.57 2.11
C ALA A 422 -3.94 -16.74 0.89
N ARG A 423 -3.01 -16.63 -0.08
CA ARG A 423 -3.27 -15.95 -1.34
C ARG A 423 -2.80 -16.80 -2.51
N PHE A 424 -3.64 -16.86 -3.55
CA PHE A 424 -3.32 -17.45 -4.83
C PHE A 424 -3.59 -16.42 -5.92
N ARG A 425 -2.61 -16.17 -6.82
CA ARG A 425 -2.80 -15.32 -7.99
C ARG A 425 -2.39 -16.06 -9.25
N HIS A 426 -3.18 -15.87 -10.30
CA HIS A 426 -2.92 -16.48 -11.59
C HIS A 426 -3.27 -15.53 -12.74
N TRP A 427 -2.32 -15.30 -13.66
CA TRP A 427 -2.58 -14.62 -14.91
C TRP A 427 -3.22 -15.58 -15.91
N ILE A 428 -4.54 -15.49 -16.09
CA ILE A 428 -5.29 -16.23 -17.12
C ILE A 428 -4.78 -15.79 -18.50
N VAL A 429 -4.74 -14.46 -18.73
CA VAL A 429 -4.08 -13.85 -19.87
C VAL A 429 -2.97 -12.94 -19.34
N PRO A 430 -1.70 -13.19 -19.67
CA PRO A 430 -0.58 -12.40 -19.13
C PRO A 430 -0.78 -10.91 -19.31
N GLN A 431 -0.60 -10.15 -18.23
CA GLN A 431 -0.74 -8.69 -18.14
C GLN A 431 -2.15 -8.13 -18.44
N ARG A 432 -3.12 -8.97 -18.84
CA ARG A 432 -4.46 -8.52 -19.21
C ARG A 432 -5.57 -9.04 -18.31
N LEU A 433 -5.52 -10.32 -17.90
CA LEU A 433 -6.58 -10.90 -17.07
C LEU A 433 -5.97 -11.70 -15.92
N ARG A 434 -6.20 -11.26 -14.70
CA ARG A 434 -5.68 -11.90 -13.49
C ARG A 434 -6.82 -12.34 -12.57
N PHE A 435 -6.74 -13.58 -12.13
CA PHE A 435 -7.51 -14.12 -11.02
C PHE A 435 -6.69 -14.03 -9.73
N GLU A 436 -7.34 -13.64 -8.62
CA GLU A 436 -6.75 -13.64 -7.28
C GLU A 436 -7.78 -14.19 -6.27
N LEU A 437 -7.32 -15.10 -5.42
CA LEU A 437 -8.07 -15.63 -4.28
C LEU A 437 -7.30 -15.28 -3.03
N ASP A 438 -8.01 -14.67 -2.04
CA ASP A 438 -7.52 -14.47 -0.69
C ASP A 438 -8.44 -15.21 0.28
N ALA A 439 -7.85 -15.92 1.24
CA ALA A 439 -8.60 -16.62 2.29
C ALA A 439 -7.93 -16.38 3.64
N VAL A 440 -8.71 -16.05 4.66
CA VAL A 440 -8.23 -15.90 6.03
C VAL A 440 -9.05 -16.75 6.97
N TRP A 441 -8.36 -17.46 7.86
CA TRP A 441 -8.93 -18.06 9.03
C TRP A 441 -8.28 -17.47 10.28
N LEU A 442 -9.10 -16.89 11.16
CA LEU A 442 -8.71 -16.41 12.48
C LEU A 442 -9.35 -17.28 13.55
N ALA A 443 -8.56 -18.14 14.16
CA ALA A 443 -8.95 -18.83 15.38
C ALA A 443 -8.87 -17.83 16.53
N LYS A 444 -10.05 -17.47 17.10
CA LYS A 444 -10.16 -16.48 18.15
C LYS A 444 -9.52 -16.96 19.45
N GLY A 445 -8.64 -16.17 20.03
CA GLY A 445 -8.10 -16.40 21.35
C GLY A 445 -9.04 -15.91 22.46
N HIS A 446 -8.62 -16.13 23.70
CA HIS A 446 -9.41 -15.80 24.87
C HIS A 446 -9.87 -14.34 24.89
N PHE A 447 -9.02 -13.40 24.49
CA PHE A 447 -9.40 -11.98 24.44
C PHE A 447 -10.59 -11.71 23.49
N LEU A 448 -10.58 -12.24 22.28
CA LEU A 448 -11.64 -12.00 21.29
C LEU A 448 -12.93 -12.80 21.54
N THR A 449 -12.92 -13.72 22.52
CA THR A 449 -14.11 -14.49 22.92
C THR A 449 -14.69 -14.08 24.26
N ALA A 450 -13.86 -13.55 25.18
CA ALA A 450 -14.27 -13.30 26.59
C ALA A 450 -14.26 -11.81 26.98
N ALA A 451 -13.74 -10.90 26.14
CA ALA A 451 -13.81 -9.47 26.44
C ALA A 451 -15.26 -8.99 26.53
N PRO A 452 -15.57 -8.00 27.40
CA PRO A 452 -16.95 -7.60 27.72
C PRO A 452 -17.82 -7.22 26.51
N ASN A 453 -17.22 -6.70 25.43
CA ASN A 453 -17.91 -6.34 24.21
C ASN A 453 -17.58 -7.27 23.01
N ALA A 454 -16.95 -8.42 23.26
CA ALA A 454 -16.66 -9.38 22.21
C ALA A 454 -17.96 -9.95 21.60
N PRO A 455 -18.10 -10.01 20.26
CA PRO A 455 -19.26 -10.63 19.64
C PRO A 455 -19.29 -12.14 19.93
N ALA A 456 -20.47 -12.66 20.27
CA ALA A 456 -20.69 -14.09 20.49
C ALA A 456 -20.75 -14.85 19.14
N THR A 457 -19.64 -14.86 18.41
CA THR A 457 -19.48 -15.52 17.10
C THR A 457 -18.32 -16.51 17.15
N GLY A 458 -18.38 -17.57 16.30
CA GLY A 458 -17.27 -18.52 16.14
C GLY A 458 -16.01 -17.88 15.56
N ASP A 459 -15.03 -18.72 15.20
CA ASP A 459 -13.82 -18.29 14.48
C ASP A 459 -14.17 -17.50 13.23
N SER A 460 -13.31 -16.52 12.90
CA SER A 460 -13.57 -15.70 11.72
C SER A 460 -13.00 -16.35 10.46
N ARG A 461 -13.82 -16.43 9.43
CA ARG A 461 -13.47 -16.94 8.10
C ARG A 461 -13.75 -15.86 7.06
N TYR A 462 -12.78 -15.59 6.23
CA TYR A 462 -12.90 -14.61 5.14
C TYR A 462 -12.46 -15.24 3.84
N LEU A 463 -13.18 -14.94 2.78
CA LEU A 463 -12.83 -15.30 1.41
C LEU A 463 -13.04 -14.12 0.49
N SER A 464 -12.10 -13.90 -0.43
CA SER A 464 -12.22 -12.91 -1.50
C SER A 464 -11.81 -13.54 -2.83
N LEU A 465 -12.66 -13.38 -3.85
CA LEU A 465 -12.41 -13.77 -5.22
C LEU A 465 -12.34 -12.53 -6.08
N ASN A 466 -11.22 -12.33 -6.78
CA ASN A 466 -11.00 -11.16 -7.61
C ASN A 466 -10.71 -11.55 -9.06
N LEU A 467 -11.35 -10.88 -10.00
CA LEU A 467 -11.03 -10.94 -11.42
C LEU A 467 -10.68 -9.53 -11.88
N THR A 468 -9.43 -9.31 -12.31
CA THR A 468 -8.96 -8.01 -12.79
C THR A 468 -8.61 -8.08 -14.26
N ALA A 469 -9.28 -7.28 -15.08
CA ALA A 469 -8.94 -7.02 -16.48
C ALA A 469 -8.17 -5.71 -16.60
N SER A 470 -7.08 -5.70 -17.37
CA SER A 470 -6.25 -4.52 -17.67
C SER A 470 -6.17 -4.29 -19.17
N LEU A 471 -6.23 -3.01 -19.59
CA LEU A 471 -6.13 -2.55 -20.97
C LEU A 471 -4.73 -2.05 -21.27
#